data_1d4ce2bea86dfb7fe13c987d62e2fc57
#
_entry.id   1d4ce2bea86dfb7fe13c987d62e2fc57
#
_cell.length_a   1.000
_cell.length_b   1.000
_cell.length_c   1.000
_cell.angle_alpha   90.00
_cell.angle_beta   90.00
_cell.angle_gamma   90.00
#
_symmetry.space_group_name_H-M   'P 1'
#
loop_
_entity.id
_entity.type
_entity.pdbx_description
1 polymer ?
#
loop_
_entity_poly.entity_id
_entity_poly.type
_entity_poly.pdbx_seq_one_letter_code
_entity_poly.pdbx_strand_id
1 'polypeptide(L)' 'MEEGQEILDKRYKVIKKLGSGAFGDIYKVEKKKTGDFLAAKVEKAVKN' A
#
# COMPACT_ATOMS: atom_id res chain seq x y z
N MET A 1 3.34 -5.27 -3.43
CA MET A 1 3.10 -5.27 -1.99
C MET A 1 2.26 -6.46 -1.58
N GLU A 2 2.51 -6.99 -0.42
CA GLU A 2 1.78 -8.12 0.11
C GLU A 2 1.22 -7.79 1.48
N GLU A 3 0.12 -8.46 1.82
CA GLU A 3 -0.47 -8.25 3.13
C GLU A 3 0.53 -8.59 4.22
N GLY A 4 0.59 -7.74 5.23
CA GLY A 4 1.52 -7.90 6.31
C GLY A 4 2.91 -7.36 6.06
N GLN A 5 3.17 -6.92 4.84
CA GLN A 5 4.48 -6.37 4.50
C GLN A 5 4.64 -4.98 5.10
N GLU A 6 5.82 -4.72 5.65
CA GLU A 6 6.13 -3.39 6.16
C GLU A 6 6.89 -2.62 5.10
N ILE A 7 6.53 -1.37 4.93
CA ILE A 7 7.13 -0.51 3.90
C ILE A 7 7.57 0.81 4.50
N LEU A 8 8.37 1.56 3.75
CA LEU A 8 8.84 2.88 4.15
C LEU A 8 9.53 2.83 5.50
N ASP A 9 10.57 1.98 5.59
CA ASP A 9 11.36 1.81 6.81
C ASP A 9 10.49 1.32 7.97
N LYS A 10 9.56 0.42 7.65
CA LYS A 10 8.69 -0.18 8.65
C LYS A 10 7.76 0.84 9.32
N ARG A 11 7.57 1.97 8.67
CA ARG A 11 6.64 2.97 9.20
C ARG A 11 5.19 2.64 8.89
N TYR A 12 4.98 1.88 7.83
CA TYR A 12 3.65 1.52 7.38
C TYR A 12 3.58 0.02 7.20
N LYS A 13 2.42 -0.51 7.47
CA LYS A 13 2.18 -1.94 7.29
C LYS A 13 1.02 -2.12 6.33
N VAL A 14 1.23 -2.95 5.33
CA VAL A 14 0.17 -3.25 4.37
C VAL A 14 -0.84 -4.19 5.03
N ILE A 15 -2.09 -3.74 5.09
CA ILE A 15 -3.13 -4.53 5.74
C ILE A 15 -3.79 -5.45 4.73
N LYS A 16 -4.29 -4.88 3.65
CA LYS A 16 -4.92 -5.68 2.62
C LYS A 16 -5.01 -4.91 1.32
N LYS A 17 -5.26 -5.64 0.24
CA LYS A 17 -5.46 -5.04 -1.06
C LYS A 17 -6.92 -4.64 -1.20
N LEU A 18 -7.15 -3.38 -1.45
CA LEU A 18 -8.51 -2.86 -1.59
C LEU A 18 -9.04 -2.99 -2.99
N GLY A 19 -8.16 -2.93 -3.99
CA GLY A 19 -8.61 -3.03 -5.36
C GLY A 19 -7.44 -3.12 -6.31
N SER A 20 -7.75 -3.42 -7.56
CA SER A 20 -6.76 -3.47 -8.61
C SER A 20 -7.40 -3.03 -9.90
N GLY A 21 -6.59 -2.57 -10.82
CA GLY A 21 -7.07 -2.12 -12.09
C GLY A 21 -5.94 -1.90 -13.06
N ALA A 22 -6.28 -1.31 -14.21
CA ALA A 22 -5.29 -1.08 -15.25
C ALA A 22 -4.21 -0.12 -14.79
N PHE A 23 -4.52 0.73 -13.85
CA PHE A 23 -3.56 1.75 -13.39
C PHE A 23 -2.70 1.27 -12.24
N GLY A 24 -3.03 0.15 -11.63
CA GLY A 24 -2.26 -0.34 -10.51
C GLY A 24 -3.15 -0.89 -9.42
N ASP A 25 -2.59 -1.00 -8.24
CA ASP A 25 -3.27 -1.60 -7.12
C ASP A 25 -3.44 -0.58 -6.00
N ILE A 26 -4.50 -0.74 -5.24
CA ILE A 26 -4.75 0.11 -4.08
C ILE A 26 -4.73 -0.78 -2.85
N TYR A 27 -3.94 -0.38 -1.87
CA TYR A 27 -3.78 -1.15 -0.64
C TYR A 27 -4.18 -0.30 0.56
N LYS A 28 -4.74 -0.98 1.56
CA LYS A 28 -4.96 -0.36 2.85
C LYS A 28 -3.69 -0.54 3.69
N VAL A 29 -3.14 0.55 4.16
CA VAL A 29 -1.94 0.50 4.98
C VAL A 29 -2.21 1.16 6.31
N GLU A 30 -1.50 0.71 7.32
CA GLU A 30 -1.59 1.27 8.65
C GLU A 30 -0.34 2.05 8.96
N LYS A 31 -0.51 3.28 9.42
CA LYS A 31 0.61 4.09 9.90
C LYS A 31 0.92 3.62 11.30
N LYS A 32 2.01 2.93 11.46
CA LYS A 32 2.30 2.25 12.72
C LYS A 32 2.48 3.21 13.88
N LYS A 33 2.97 4.39 13.60
CA LYS A 33 3.24 5.36 14.65
C LYS A 33 1.96 5.83 15.33
N THR A 34 0.91 6.03 14.56
CA THR A 34 -0.34 6.58 15.08
C THR A 34 -1.49 5.59 15.04
N GLY A 35 -1.34 4.50 14.28
CA GLY A 35 -2.43 3.54 14.13
C GLY A 35 -3.47 3.95 13.11
N ASP A 36 -3.22 5.00 12.36
CA ASP A 36 -4.16 5.45 11.34
C ASP A 36 -4.09 4.56 10.11
N PHE A 37 -5.22 4.46 9.43
CA PHE A 37 -5.30 3.70 8.18
C PHE A 37 -5.32 4.65 7.00
N LEU A 38 -4.61 4.27 5.95
CA LEU A 38 -4.50 5.08 4.76
C LEU A 38 -4.63 4.19 3.54
N ALA A 39 -4.97 4.80 2.42
CA ALA A 39 -4.98 4.10 1.14
C ALA A 39 -3.69 4.42 0.40
N ALA A 40 -2.97 3.38 0.00
CA ALA A 40 -1.74 3.55 -0.75
C ALA A 40 -1.96 3.03 -2.16
N LYS A 41 -1.74 3.88 -3.13
CA LYS A 41 -1.88 3.51 -4.53
C LYS A 41 -0.51 3.15 -5.08
N VAL A 42 -0.40 1.93 -5.58
CA VAL A 42 0.82 1.47 -6.20
C VAL A 42 0.59 1.43 -7.70
N GLU A 43 1.14 2.38 -8.40
CA GLU A 43 0.98 2.43 -9.84
C GLU A 43 2.04 1.59 -10.50
N LYS A 44 1.63 0.85 -11.50
CA LYS A 44 2.59 0.12 -12.30
C LYS A 44 3.36 1.12 -13.13
N ALA A 45 4.66 1.00 -13.11
CA ALA A 45 5.48 1.89 -13.89
C ALA A 45 5.21 1.67 -15.37
N VAL A 46 4.80 2.73 -16.02
CA VAL A 46 4.60 2.69 -17.45
C VAL A 46 5.80 3.33 -18.09
N LYS A 47 6.60 2.51 -18.73
CA LYS A 47 7.77 3.01 -19.42
C LYS A 47 7.44 3.28 -20.85
N ASN A 48 7.78 4.44 -21.24
CA ASN A 48 7.61 4.82 -22.64
C ASN A 48 8.92 4.78 -23.35
#